data_5f0c5cc9362338f770732398b09fa759
#
_entry.id   5f0c5cc9362338f770732398b09fa759
#
_cell.length_a   1.000
_cell.length_b   1.000
_cell.length_c   1.000
_cell.angle_alpha   90.00
_cell.angle_beta   90.00
_cell.angle_gamma   90.00
#
_symmetry.space_group_name_H-M   'P 1'
#
loop_
_entity.id
_entity.type
_entity.pdbx_description
1 polymer ?
#
loop_
_entity_poly.entity_id
_entity_poly.type
_entity_poly.pdbx_seq_one_letter_code
_entity_poly.pdbx_strand_id
1 'polypeptide(L)'
;MMEQIELGGKAEGFKDEVRVILPTEIFADYAEHPLIKAVYLTDVGFFPHAKNHYKEREDGADQYILIYCTEGKGTIELDGKKYLIQESDVFCIPRGQKHRYYADRENPWSIFWVHFKGENVIHFPVEECRVVHINSRHSHNRMVMMFKILFRALERNYILGNFIYISQVLSLILSEVYY
;
A
#
# COMPACT_ATOMS: atom_id res chain seq x y z
N MET A 1 13.57 33.07 5.63
CA MET A 1 12.90 32.94 4.31
C MET A 1 12.72 31.46 4.06
N MET A 2 11.52 30.93 4.36
CA MET A 2 11.18 29.55 4.05
C MET A 2 10.87 29.51 2.54
N GLU A 3 11.70 28.79 1.77
CA GLU A 3 11.38 28.49 0.39
C GLU A 3 10.06 27.71 0.34
N GLN A 4 9.01 28.37 -0.13
CA GLN A 4 7.83 27.68 -0.63
C GLN A 4 8.28 26.87 -1.85
N ILE A 5 8.59 25.59 -1.63
CA ILE A 5 8.76 24.65 -2.72
C ILE A 5 7.37 24.48 -3.33
N GLU A 6 7.10 25.12 -4.45
CA GLU A 6 6.00 24.75 -5.35
C GLU A 6 6.29 23.30 -5.81
N LEU A 7 5.82 22.35 -5.03
CA LEU A 7 5.84 20.95 -5.38
C LEU A 7 4.72 20.74 -6.41
N GLY A 8 5.03 20.88 -7.69
CA GLY A 8 4.22 20.38 -8.79
C GLY A 8 4.16 18.84 -8.75
N GLY A 9 3.79 18.28 -7.61
CA GLY A 9 3.68 16.85 -7.38
C GLY A 9 2.33 16.31 -7.82
N LYS A 10 2.28 15.03 -8.21
CA LYS A 10 1.05 14.34 -8.59
C LYS A 10 0.82 13.10 -7.74
N ALA A 11 -0.45 12.85 -7.39
CA ALA A 11 -0.83 11.69 -6.59
C ALA A 11 -1.01 10.41 -7.41
N GLU A 12 -1.18 10.52 -8.74
CA GLU A 12 -1.50 9.43 -9.67
C GLU A 12 -1.24 9.89 -11.11
N GLY A 13 -1.52 9.04 -12.10
CA GLY A 13 -1.34 9.36 -13.53
C GLY A 13 0.08 9.10 -14.01
N PHE A 14 0.75 8.08 -13.48
CA PHE A 14 2.07 7.66 -13.93
C PHE A 14 1.96 6.77 -15.16
N LYS A 15 2.99 6.81 -16.01
CA LYS A 15 3.04 5.92 -17.17
C LYS A 15 3.06 4.46 -16.70
N ASP A 16 2.23 3.63 -17.31
CA ASP A 16 2.11 2.19 -17.01
C ASP A 16 1.67 1.88 -15.56
N GLU A 17 1.02 2.83 -14.89
CA GLU A 17 0.43 2.56 -13.58
C GLU A 17 -0.71 1.54 -13.66
N VAL A 18 -0.82 0.75 -12.62
CA VAL A 18 -1.98 -0.11 -12.38
C VAL A 18 -2.65 0.36 -11.10
N ARG A 19 -3.96 0.56 -11.15
CA ARG A 19 -4.74 0.96 -9.99
C ARG A 19 -6.13 0.35 -10.04
N VAL A 20 -6.53 -0.29 -8.96
CA VAL A 20 -7.86 -0.86 -8.80
C VAL A 20 -8.47 -0.36 -7.51
N ILE A 21 -9.66 0.23 -7.61
CA ILE A 21 -10.48 0.65 -6.46
C ILE A 21 -11.68 -0.28 -6.45
N LEU A 22 -11.92 -0.96 -5.33
CA LEU A 22 -13.10 -1.80 -5.19
C LEU A 22 -14.35 -0.92 -5.03
N PRO A 23 -15.39 -1.13 -5.86
CA PRO A 23 -16.66 -0.45 -5.68
C PRO A 23 -17.29 -0.84 -4.34
N THR A 24 -17.58 0.16 -3.50
CA THR A 24 -18.12 -0.04 -2.16
C THR A 24 -19.43 -0.83 -2.16
N GLU A 25 -20.28 -0.58 -3.14
CA GLU A 25 -21.59 -1.23 -3.27
C GLU A 25 -21.46 -2.73 -3.50
N ILE A 26 -20.51 -3.15 -4.33
CA ILE A 26 -20.27 -4.58 -4.62
C ILE A 26 -19.65 -5.28 -3.41
N PHE A 27 -18.76 -4.60 -2.72
CA PHE A 27 -18.08 -5.15 -1.55
C PHE A 27 -19.03 -5.30 -0.34
N ALA A 28 -19.99 -4.38 -0.18
CA ALA A 28 -20.90 -4.35 0.97
C ALA A 28 -21.63 -5.68 1.22
N ASP A 29 -22.01 -6.38 0.14
CA ASP A 29 -22.72 -7.67 0.22
C ASP A 29 -21.88 -8.79 0.86
N TYR A 30 -20.54 -8.65 0.85
CA TYR A 30 -19.60 -9.67 1.33
C TYR A 30 -18.81 -9.25 2.56
N ALA A 31 -18.91 -7.98 2.96
CA ALA A 31 -18.09 -7.38 4.02
C ALA A 31 -18.22 -8.11 5.37
N GLU A 32 -19.39 -8.66 5.67
CA GLU A 32 -19.67 -9.37 6.94
C GLU A 32 -19.19 -10.82 6.96
N HIS A 33 -18.74 -11.37 5.82
CA HIS A 33 -18.22 -12.73 5.79
C HIS A 33 -16.94 -12.84 6.65
N PRO A 34 -16.85 -13.81 7.60
CA PRO A 34 -15.76 -13.88 8.58
C PRO A 34 -14.34 -13.85 7.99
N LEU A 35 -14.13 -14.50 6.84
CA LEU A 35 -12.81 -14.52 6.18
C LEU A 35 -12.50 -13.22 5.45
N ILE A 36 -13.49 -12.41 5.11
CA ILE A 36 -13.32 -11.13 4.43
C ILE A 36 -13.13 -10.02 5.44
N LYS A 37 -14.04 -9.91 6.42
CA LYS A 37 -13.96 -8.85 7.43
C LYS A 37 -12.72 -8.91 8.30
N ALA A 38 -12.07 -10.07 8.38
CA ALA A 38 -10.81 -10.25 9.09
C ALA A 38 -9.70 -9.32 8.55
N VAL A 39 -9.48 -9.33 7.23
CA VAL A 39 -8.54 -8.46 6.52
C VAL A 39 -9.02 -8.31 5.08
N TYR A 40 -9.23 -7.10 4.60
CA TYR A 40 -9.67 -6.85 3.23
C TYR A 40 -9.06 -5.57 2.65
N LEU A 41 -8.81 -5.57 1.35
CA LEU A 41 -8.37 -4.37 0.65
C LEU A 41 -9.55 -3.52 0.17
N THR A 42 -9.32 -2.21 0.09
CA THR A 42 -10.22 -1.25 -0.57
C THR A 42 -9.68 -0.79 -1.91
N ASP A 43 -8.37 -0.60 -1.98
CA ASP A 43 -7.67 -0.19 -3.19
C ASP A 43 -6.28 -0.83 -3.22
N VAL A 44 -5.77 -1.04 -4.42
CA VAL A 44 -4.41 -1.56 -4.63
C VAL A 44 -3.85 -1.00 -5.93
N GLY A 45 -2.55 -0.79 -5.98
CA GLY A 45 -1.92 -0.31 -7.19
C GLY A 45 -0.43 -0.57 -7.28
N PHE A 46 0.10 -0.29 -8.46
CA PHE A 46 1.51 -0.26 -8.77
C PHE A 46 1.83 1.03 -9.52
N PHE A 47 2.77 1.79 -9.03
CA PHE A 47 3.27 3.02 -9.65
C PHE A 47 4.73 2.84 -10.04
N PRO A 48 5.03 2.54 -11.32
CA PRO A 48 6.40 2.41 -11.78
C PRO A 48 7.04 3.79 -11.97
N HIS A 49 8.29 3.93 -11.54
CA HIS A 49 9.10 5.15 -11.68
C HIS A 49 8.29 6.44 -11.43
N ALA A 50 7.65 6.51 -10.28
CA ALA A 50 6.64 7.51 -9.94
C ALA A 50 7.26 8.91 -9.74
N LYS A 51 7.82 9.47 -10.82
CA LYS A 51 8.44 10.79 -10.84
C LYS A 51 7.45 11.86 -10.41
N ASN A 52 7.88 12.70 -9.47
CA ASN A 52 7.05 13.75 -8.86
C ASN A 52 5.85 13.21 -8.08
N HIS A 53 5.87 11.94 -7.67
CA HIS A 53 4.82 11.41 -6.81
C HIS A 53 4.80 12.20 -5.50
N TYR A 54 3.62 12.70 -5.15
CA TYR A 54 3.37 13.40 -3.90
C TYR A 54 1.92 13.18 -3.46
N LYS A 55 1.75 12.82 -2.22
CA LYS A 55 0.42 12.73 -1.59
C LYS A 55 0.49 13.20 -0.16
N GLU A 56 -0.48 14.00 0.24
CA GLU A 56 -0.66 14.47 1.61
C GLU A 56 -2.10 14.23 2.04
N ARG A 57 -2.28 13.81 3.30
CA ARG A 57 -3.58 13.62 3.94
C ARG A 57 -3.53 14.22 5.34
N GLU A 58 -4.04 15.44 5.48
CA GLU A 58 -4.07 16.19 6.75
C GLU A 58 -4.87 15.46 7.83
N ASP A 59 -5.98 14.82 7.45
CA ASP A 59 -6.86 14.07 8.35
C ASP A 59 -6.57 12.57 8.38
N GLY A 60 -5.46 12.14 7.75
CA GLY A 60 -5.15 10.73 7.58
C GLY A 60 -6.04 10.04 6.54
N ALA A 61 -6.01 8.71 6.56
CA ALA A 61 -6.86 7.85 5.74
C ALA A 61 -7.70 6.94 6.67
N ASP A 62 -8.92 6.60 6.23
CA ASP A 62 -9.77 5.64 6.98
C ASP A 62 -9.33 4.17 6.76
N GLN A 63 -8.18 3.97 6.16
CA GLN A 63 -7.54 2.68 5.92
C GLN A 63 -6.09 2.70 6.42
N TYR A 64 -5.55 1.50 6.66
CA TYR A 64 -4.10 1.30 6.67
C TYR A 64 -3.56 1.37 5.25
N ILE A 65 -2.36 1.89 5.07
CA ILE A 65 -1.71 2.00 3.75
C ILE A 65 -0.36 1.30 3.83
N LEU A 66 -0.21 0.17 3.15
CA LEU A 66 1.07 -0.49 3.02
C LEU A 66 1.70 -0.07 1.70
N ILE A 67 2.96 0.37 1.76
CA ILE A 67 3.79 0.74 0.62
C ILE A 67 4.99 -0.20 0.58
N TYR A 68 5.21 -0.86 -0.55
CA TYR A 68 6.36 -1.70 -0.81
C TYR A 68 7.18 -1.13 -1.97
N CYS A 69 8.39 -0.69 -1.71
CA CYS A 69 9.31 -0.13 -2.69
C CYS A 69 10.09 -1.23 -3.40
N THR A 70 9.95 -1.32 -4.71
CA THR A 70 10.66 -2.32 -5.52
C THR A 70 11.91 -1.78 -6.20
N GLU A 71 11.97 -0.46 -6.40
CA GLU A 71 13.10 0.25 -7.01
C GLU A 71 13.10 1.70 -6.55
N GLY A 72 14.26 2.35 -6.62
CA GLY A 72 14.39 3.76 -6.31
C GLY A 72 14.20 4.06 -4.82
N LYS A 73 13.76 5.27 -4.52
CA LYS A 73 13.57 5.74 -3.14
C LYS A 73 12.52 6.84 -3.02
N GLY A 74 12.04 7.03 -1.82
CA GLY A 74 11.10 8.09 -1.45
C GLY A 74 11.12 8.35 0.04
N THR A 75 10.27 9.24 0.49
CA THR A 75 10.16 9.62 1.91
C THR A 75 8.70 9.56 2.34
N ILE A 76 8.47 9.01 3.52
CA ILE A 76 7.19 9.08 4.22
C ILE A 76 7.40 9.95 5.46
N GLU A 77 6.53 10.93 5.64
CA GLU A 77 6.50 11.78 6.83
C GLU A 77 5.23 11.50 7.61
N LEU A 78 5.40 11.19 8.88
CA LEU A 78 4.33 10.80 9.81
C LEU A 78 4.64 11.42 11.18
N ASP A 79 3.72 12.20 11.72
CA ASP A 79 3.86 12.87 13.03
C ASP A 79 5.20 13.62 13.19
N GLY A 80 5.63 14.33 12.16
CA GLY A 80 6.88 15.08 12.15
C GLY A 80 8.16 14.25 11.98
N LYS A 81 8.06 12.93 11.92
CA LYS A 81 9.18 12.03 11.64
C LYS A 81 9.27 11.72 10.16
N LYS A 82 10.50 11.60 9.67
CA LYS A 82 10.78 11.20 8.28
C LYS A 82 11.34 9.79 8.23
N TYR A 83 10.77 8.99 7.35
CA TYR A 83 11.21 7.63 7.06
C TYR A 83 11.67 7.58 5.62
N LEU A 84 12.95 7.31 5.41
CA LEU A 84 13.50 7.07 4.08
C LEU A 84 13.12 5.64 3.67
N ILE A 85 12.52 5.52 2.50
CA ILE A 85 12.10 4.25 1.91
C ILE A 85 12.92 4.02 0.65
N GLN A 86 13.52 2.86 0.54
CA GLN A 86 14.36 2.47 -0.59
C GLN A 86 13.97 1.08 -1.09
N GLU A 87 14.66 0.60 -2.11
CA GLU A 87 14.42 -0.74 -2.67
C GLU A 87 14.36 -1.82 -1.60
N SER A 88 13.38 -2.68 -1.68
CA SER A 88 13.04 -3.77 -0.73
C SER A 88 12.48 -3.33 0.62
N ASP A 89 12.21 -2.05 0.82
CA ASP A 89 11.56 -1.55 2.03
C ASP A 89 10.04 -1.60 1.93
N VAL A 90 9.43 -1.96 3.05
CA VAL A 90 7.99 -1.90 3.29
C VAL A 90 7.72 -0.95 4.44
N PHE A 91 6.69 -0.15 4.31
CA PHE A 91 6.19 0.70 5.39
C PHE A 91 4.66 0.65 5.43
N CYS A 92 4.10 0.53 6.62
CA CYS A 92 2.68 0.66 6.84
C CYS A 92 2.36 1.99 7.53
N ILE A 93 1.50 2.79 6.90
CA ILE A 93 0.96 4.02 7.47
C ILE A 93 -0.31 3.65 8.24
N PRO A 94 -0.38 3.95 9.56
CA PRO A 94 -1.54 3.66 10.37
C PRO A 94 -2.79 4.43 9.94
N ARG A 95 -3.94 3.86 10.20
CA ARG A 95 -5.24 4.48 9.98
C ARG A 95 -5.39 5.77 10.78
N GLY A 96 -5.97 6.81 10.17
CA GLY A 96 -6.32 8.06 10.84
C GLY A 96 -5.14 8.98 11.13
N GLN A 97 -3.90 8.60 10.83
CA GLN A 97 -2.75 9.45 11.09
C GLN A 97 -2.47 10.41 9.93
N LYS A 98 -2.27 11.70 10.26
CA LYS A 98 -1.78 12.70 9.31
C LYS A 98 -0.46 12.25 8.72
N HIS A 99 -0.35 12.28 7.41
CA HIS A 99 0.87 11.87 6.72
C HIS A 99 1.03 12.54 5.37
N ARG A 100 2.26 12.55 4.90
CA ARG A 100 2.58 12.80 3.50
C ARG A 100 3.70 11.89 3.05
N TYR A 101 3.73 11.60 1.77
CA TYR A 101 4.82 10.84 1.16
C TYR A 101 5.11 11.31 -0.26
N TYR A 102 6.35 11.15 -0.66
CA TYR A 102 6.81 11.61 -1.96
C TYR A 102 8.02 10.82 -2.45
N ALA A 103 8.11 10.71 -3.79
CA ALA A 103 9.26 10.11 -4.44
C ALA A 103 10.49 11.03 -4.40
N ASP A 104 11.67 10.42 -4.40
CA ASP A 104 12.91 11.15 -4.63
C ASP A 104 12.93 11.75 -6.05
N ARG A 105 13.54 12.92 -6.22
CA ARG A 105 13.52 13.63 -7.50
C ARG A 105 14.44 13.03 -8.54
N GLU A 106 15.60 12.51 -8.11
CA GLU A 106 16.63 11.96 -8.99
C GLU A 106 16.46 10.46 -9.21
N ASN A 107 16.03 9.75 -8.17
CA ASN A 107 15.80 8.30 -8.20
C ASN A 107 14.40 7.94 -7.69
N PRO A 108 13.34 8.29 -8.43
CA PRO A 108 11.96 8.10 -7.99
C PRO A 108 11.62 6.62 -7.84
N TRP A 109 10.91 6.32 -6.78
CA TRP A 109 10.50 4.95 -6.47
C TRP A 109 9.55 4.31 -7.48
N SER A 110 9.63 2.98 -7.59
CA SER A 110 8.57 2.11 -8.08
C SER A 110 7.96 1.41 -6.88
N ILE A 111 6.65 1.55 -6.68
CA ILE A 111 5.98 1.03 -5.49
C ILE A 111 4.75 0.21 -5.83
N PHE A 112 4.58 -0.91 -5.13
CA PHE A 112 3.26 -1.48 -4.87
C PHE A 112 2.67 -0.80 -3.63
N TRP A 113 1.37 -0.59 -3.65
CA TRP A 113 0.66 -0.07 -2.50
C TRP A 113 -0.71 -0.75 -2.37
N VAL A 114 -1.19 -0.88 -1.15
CA VAL A 114 -2.52 -1.39 -0.85
C VAL A 114 -3.12 -0.66 0.33
N HIS A 115 -4.37 -0.22 0.18
CA HIS A 115 -5.19 0.28 1.28
C HIS A 115 -6.06 -0.86 1.78
N PHE A 116 -6.13 -1.01 3.10
CA PHE A 116 -6.82 -2.14 3.69
C PHE A 116 -7.41 -1.83 5.06
N LYS A 117 -8.36 -2.67 5.45
CA LYS A 117 -9.05 -2.67 6.74
C LYS A 117 -9.22 -4.11 7.23
N GLY A 118 -9.79 -4.27 8.40
CA GLY A 118 -10.22 -5.55 8.94
C GLY A 118 -10.09 -5.65 10.45
N GLU A 119 -10.89 -6.52 11.03
CA GLU A 119 -10.92 -6.72 12.48
C GLU A 119 -9.62 -7.34 13.02
N ASN A 120 -8.94 -8.17 12.19
CA ASN A 120 -7.71 -8.85 12.58
C ASN A 120 -6.43 -8.08 12.22
N VAL A 121 -6.55 -6.90 11.59
CA VAL A 121 -5.37 -6.07 11.24
C VAL A 121 -4.59 -5.68 12.50
N ILE A 122 -5.27 -5.48 13.63
CA ILE A 122 -4.65 -5.16 14.93
C ILE A 122 -3.69 -6.23 15.47
N HIS A 123 -3.73 -7.46 14.92
CA HIS A 123 -2.83 -8.55 15.31
C HIS A 123 -1.52 -8.54 14.54
N PHE A 124 -1.39 -7.68 13.53
CA PHE A 124 -0.13 -7.39 12.84
C PHE A 124 0.48 -6.10 13.40
N PRO A 125 1.82 -5.98 13.46
CA PRO A 125 2.48 -4.78 14.00
C PRO A 125 2.43 -3.59 13.03
N VAL A 126 1.28 -3.31 12.45
CA VAL A 126 1.06 -2.27 11.42
C VAL A 126 1.13 -0.84 11.98
N GLU A 127 1.00 -0.69 13.30
CA GLU A 127 1.04 0.62 13.97
C GLU A 127 2.42 0.97 14.54
N GLU A 128 3.42 0.11 14.38
CA GLU A 128 4.77 0.35 14.91
C GLU A 128 5.54 1.45 14.17
N CYS A 129 5.03 1.93 13.04
CA CYS A 129 5.65 3.01 12.25
C CYS A 129 7.15 2.77 12.02
N ARG A 130 7.51 1.60 11.53
CA ARG A 130 8.89 1.21 11.24
C ARG A 130 9.06 0.76 9.81
N VAL A 131 10.23 1.01 9.26
CA VAL A 131 10.64 0.43 7.98
C VAL A 131 10.97 -1.04 8.19
N VAL A 132 10.37 -1.91 7.39
CA VAL A 132 10.69 -3.34 7.34
C VAL A 132 11.44 -3.62 6.05
N HIS A 133 12.65 -4.13 6.13
CA HIS A 133 13.44 -4.46 4.96
C HIS A 133 13.30 -5.95 4.59
N ILE A 134 12.95 -6.23 3.35
CA ILE A 134 12.83 -7.59 2.81
C ILE A 134 14.22 -8.09 2.41
N ASN A 135 14.86 -8.88 3.28
CA ASN A 135 16.27 -9.20 3.23
C ASN A 135 16.70 -10.22 2.15
N SER A 136 15.75 -10.89 1.48
CA SER A 136 16.10 -11.90 0.50
C SER A 136 15.44 -11.66 -0.84
N ARG A 137 16.17 -11.98 -1.93
CA ARG A 137 15.61 -11.95 -3.28
C ARG A 137 14.42 -12.90 -3.44
N HIS A 138 14.41 -14.00 -2.69
CA HIS A 138 13.31 -14.95 -2.71
C HIS A 138 12.03 -14.34 -2.11
N SER A 139 12.14 -13.67 -0.96
CA SER A 139 11.02 -12.94 -0.33
C SER A 139 10.55 -11.77 -1.19
N HIS A 140 11.49 -11.02 -1.79
CA HIS A 140 11.15 -9.99 -2.77
C HIS A 140 10.29 -10.54 -3.92
N ASN A 141 10.72 -11.64 -4.55
CA ASN A 141 9.99 -12.26 -5.64
C ASN A 141 8.61 -12.76 -5.20
N ARG A 142 8.48 -13.30 -3.98
CA ARG A 142 7.17 -13.70 -3.42
C ARG A 142 6.26 -12.50 -3.23
N MET A 143 6.77 -11.40 -2.66
CA MET A 143 5.99 -10.15 -2.49
C MET A 143 5.44 -9.65 -3.83
N VAL A 144 6.31 -9.50 -4.82
CA VAL A 144 5.91 -9.07 -6.17
C VAL A 144 4.87 -10.02 -6.79
N MET A 145 5.06 -11.34 -6.62
CA MET A 145 4.11 -12.34 -7.11
C MET A 145 2.74 -12.21 -6.43
N MET A 146 2.69 -12.01 -5.11
CA MET A 146 1.44 -11.86 -4.38
C MET A 146 0.66 -10.62 -4.83
N PHE A 147 1.31 -9.48 -5.05
CA PHE A 147 0.66 -8.30 -5.64
C PHE A 147 0.12 -8.58 -7.04
N LYS A 148 0.88 -9.27 -7.90
CA LYS A 148 0.40 -9.68 -9.23
C LYS A 148 -0.80 -10.63 -9.14
N ILE A 149 -0.84 -11.50 -8.15
CA ILE A 149 -1.99 -12.37 -7.88
C ILE A 149 -3.21 -11.54 -7.48
N LEU A 150 -3.06 -10.52 -6.63
CA LEU A 150 -4.15 -9.60 -6.27
C LEU A 150 -4.72 -8.92 -7.52
N PHE A 151 -3.87 -8.35 -8.39
CA PHE A 151 -4.34 -7.71 -9.63
C PHE A 151 -5.13 -8.68 -10.52
N ARG A 152 -4.61 -9.88 -10.76
CA ARG A 152 -5.31 -10.91 -11.55
C ARG A 152 -6.63 -11.35 -10.93
N ALA A 153 -6.70 -11.42 -9.59
CA ALA A 153 -7.94 -11.75 -8.90
C ALA A 153 -8.97 -10.63 -9.04
N LEU A 154 -8.55 -9.38 -9.01
CA LEU A 154 -9.41 -8.20 -9.16
C LEU A 154 -9.93 -8.00 -10.60
N GLU A 155 -9.27 -8.56 -11.59
CA GLU A 155 -9.75 -8.62 -12.97
C GLU A 155 -10.87 -9.64 -13.20
N ARG A 156 -11.10 -10.53 -12.21
CA ARG A 156 -12.14 -11.56 -12.27
C ARG A 156 -13.48 -11.04 -11.78
N ASN A 157 -14.46 -11.95 -11.77
CA ASN A 157 -15.80 -11.65 -11.27
C ASN A 157 -15.78 -11.32 -9.77
N TYR A 158 -16.57 -10.34 -9.38
CA TYR A 158 -16.80 -9.97 -7.98
C TYR A 158 -17.79 -10.92 -7.32
N ILE A 159 -17.34 -12.14 -7.01
CA ILE A 159 -18.09 -13.18 -6.31
C ILE A 159 -17.42 -13.50 -4.98
N LEU A 160 -18.20 -14.05 -4.04
CA LEU A 160 -17.74 -14.38 -2.68
C LEU A 160 -16.39 -15.11 -2.64
N GLY A 161 -16.25 -16.19 -3.42
CA GLY A 161 -15.03 -17.00 -3.42
C GLY A 161 -13.79 -16.20 -3.84
N ASN A 162 -13.95 -15.25 -4.76
CA ASN A 162 -12.85 -14.40 -5.20
C ASN A 162 -12.48 -13.35 -4.14
N PHE A 163 -13.46 -12.77 -3.43
CA PHE A 163 -13.19 -11.87 -2.31
C PHE A 163 -12.49 -12.58 -1.16
N ILE A 164 -12.92 -13.82 -0.83
CA ILE A 164 -12.21 -14.64 0.16
C ILE A 164 -10.76 -14.85 -0.28
N TYR A 165 -10.53 -15.23 -1.54
CA TYR A 165 -9.18 -15.47 -2.07
C TYR A 165 -8.30 -14.20 -1.96
N ILE A 166 -8.80 -13.04 -2.36
CA ILE A 166 -8.12 -11.74 -2.25
C ILE A 166 -7.75 -11.44 -0.79
N SER A 167 -8.67 -11.64 0.16
CA SER A 167 -8.44 -11.42 1.58
C SER A 167 -7.36 -12.34 2.15
N GLN A 168 -7.31 -13.61 1.73
CA GLN A 168 -6.28 -14.54 2.15
C GLN A 168 -4.91 -14.18 1.58
N VAL A 169 -4.84 -13.74 0.32
CA VAL A 169 -3.57 -13.28 -0.29
C VAL A 169 -3.06 -12.02 0.42
N LEU A 170 -3.94 -11.08 0.75
CA LEU A 170 -3.56 -9.88 1.52
C LEU A 170 -3.05 -10.24 2.91
N SER A 171 -3.71 -11.16 3.60
CA SER A 171 -3.25 -11.68 4.90
C SER A 171 -1.86 -12.32 4.79
N LEU A 172 -1.61 -13.04 3.71
CA LEU A 172 -0.29 -13.64 3.43
C LEU A 172 0.78 -12.56 3.17
N ILE A 173 0.44 -11.48 2.46
CA ILE A 173 1.36 -10.33 2.28
C ILE A 173 1.74 -9.74 3.64
N LEU A 174 0.77 -9.49 4.52
CA LEU A 174 1.05 -8.98 5.86
C LEU A 174 1.92 -9.95 6.67
N SER A 175 1.67 -11.25 6.55
CA SER A 175 2.49 -12.27 7.22
C SER A 175 3.93 -12.31 6.68
N GLU A 176 4.14 -12.18 5.37
CA GLU A 176 5.48 -12.13 4.76
C GLU A 176 6.27 -10.89 5.18
N VAL A 177 5.57 -9.77 5.43
CA VAL A 177 6.21 -8.52 5.89
C VAL A 177 6.64 -8.63 7.35
N TYR A 178 5.85 -9.23 8.21
CA TYR A 178 6.03 -9.10 9.66
C TYR A 178 6.54 -10.35 10.36
N TYR A 179 6.49 -11.51 9.74
CA TYR A 179 6.87 -12.81 10.32
C TYR A 179 7.72 -13.67 9.39
#